data_33ed8c5de4f5d689567019216fe61a69
#
_entry.id   33ed8c5de4f5d689567019216fe61a69
#
_cell.length_a   1.000
_cell.length_b   1.000
_cell.length_c   1.000
_cell.angle_alpha   90.00
_cell.angle_beta   90.00
_cell.angle_gamma   90.00
#
_symmetry.space_group_name_H-M   'P 1'
#
loop_
_entity.id
_entity.type
_entity.pdbx_description
1 polymer ?
#
loop_
_entity_poly.entity_id
_entity_poly.type
_entity_poly.pdbx_seq_one_letter_code
_entity_poly.pdbx_strand_id
1 'polypeptide(L)'
;MLEIALIYLAAAIVAVPIAKRLGLGSVLGYLIAGILIGPYALGVVGDQTDVMHFAEFGVVMMLFLVGLELQPSRLWTLRHSILGLGGLQVVLSAAAIFAFCYWFFAMHWQTALAIGLMLALSSTAIVLQSLEEKGWLKQEAGQNAFSVLLFQDIAIIPILALLPLLAFAPQGNSKDISDSIIAGWPIWQQVGVSVAVIATIIAGGKYVSAPLFRYIAQTHMREIFTIFALFLVVAISLVMQSIGLSPALGTFLAGVVLAESEFRHELEADIEPFKGLLLGLFFITVGASINFELLFNQFSTVIALVVLLIVIKACILLALAMAFNISRKQQLLFTLALAQGGEFAFVLLSVTTTLSILTPEQTNLVTLVVAVSMLIAPLLLMLYEQIQKRSYSSTAPEFDKPEQISTAKHVIIAGYGRFGQIMGRLLHAQGYEITVLDHSPS
;
A
#
# COMPACT_ATOMS: atom_id res chain seq x y z
N MET A 1 -28.37 7.57 -2.89
CA MET A 1 -27.19 7.94 -2.09
C MET A 1 -27.19 7.26 -0.73
N LEU A 2 -28.16 7.56 0.19
CA LEU A 2 -28.17 6.97 1.55
C LEU A 2 -28.35 5.44 1.53
N GLU A 3 -29.16 4.89 0.63
CA GLU A 3 -29.34 3.43 0.48
C GLU A 3 -28.03 2.74 0.06
N ILE A 4 -27.30 3.32 -0.89
CA ILE A 4 -26.01 2.79 -1.35
C ILE A 4 -25.01 2.83 -0.18
N ALA A 5 -24.92 3.95 0.53
CA ALA A 5 -24.05 4.07 1.71
C ALA A 5 -24.39 3.02 2.78
N LEU A 6 -25.67 2.78 3.05
CA LEU A 6 -26.12 1.74 3.99
C LEU A 6 -25.67 0.34 3.55
N ILE A 7 -25.80 0.02 2.25
CA ILE A 7 -25.40 -1.28 1.71
C ILE A 7 -23.89 -1.48 1.86
N TYR A 8 -23.09 -0.47 1.51
CA TYR A 8 -21.62 -0.53 1.65
C TYR A 8 -21.18 -0.72 3.10
N LEU A 9 -21.77 0.05 4.02
CA LEU A 9 -21.48 -0.08 5.44
C LEU A 9 -21.90 -1.45 5.99
N ALA A 10 -23.08 -1.95 5.62
CA ALA A 10 -23.56 -3.26 6.04
C ALA A 10 -22.65 -4.38 5.51
N ALA A 11 -22.27 -4.32 4.25
CA ALA A 11 -21.36 -5.30 3.64
C ALA A 11 -19.98 -5.29 4.34
N ALA A 12 -19.44 -4.10 4.64
CA ALA A 12 -18.18 -3.95 5.38
C ALA A 12 -18.26 -4.54 6.79
N ILE A 13 -19.32 -4.21 7.54
CA ILE A 13 -19.53 -4.68 8.93
C ILE A 13 -19.62 -6.22 8.99
N VAL A 14 -20.16 -6.85 7.97
CA VAL A 14 -20.29 -8.31 7.92
C VAL A 14 -19.00 -8.97 7.41
N ALA A 15 -18.49 -8.53 6.27
CA ALA A 15 -17.40 -9.23 5.58
C ALA A 15 -16.04 -9.03 6.25
N VAL A 16 -15.73 -7.83 6.74
CA VAL A 16 -14.41 -7.53 7.30
C VAL A 16 -14.10 -8.32 8.58
N PRO A 17 -15.00 -8.42 9.59
CA PRO A 17 -14.73 -9.24 10.77
C PRO A 17 -14.59 -10.72 10.44
N ILE A 18 -15.36 -11.23 9.47
CA ILE A 18 -15.27 -12.62 9.01
C ILE A 18 -13.92 -12.87 8.35
N ALA A 19 -13.51 -12.01 7.42
CA ALA A 19 -12.21 -12.11 6.76
C ALA A 19 -11.05 -12.04 7.76
N LYS A 20 -11.13 -11.14 8.75
CA LYS A 20 -10.13 -11.01 9.80
C LYS A 20 -10.04 -12.28 10.67
N ARG A 21 -11.19 -12.89 11.03
CA ARG A 21 -11.21 -14.17 11.76
C ARG A 21 -10.62 -15.33 10.97
N LEU A 22 -10.73 -15.29 9.64
CA LEU A 22 -10.13 -16.28 8.73
C LEU A 22 -8.64 -16.03 8.46
N GLY A 23 -8.06 -14.95 9.02
CA GLY A 23 -6.65 -14.58 8.79
C GLY A 23 -6.39 -13.97 7.41
N LEU A 24 -7.43 -13.49 6.72
CA LEU A 24 -7.32 -12.89 5.38
C LEU A 24 -7.02 -11.38 5.42
N GLY A 25 -7.16 -10.75 6.59
CA GLY A 25 -6.98 -9.30 6.73
C GLY A 25 -8.20 -8.46 6.34
N SER A 26 -8.16 -7.17 6.70
CA SER A 26 -9.30 -6.27 6.47
C SER A 26 -9.46 -5.90 4.99
N VAL A 27 -8.37 -5.72 4.24
CA VAL A 27 -8.39 -5.35 2.82
C VAL A 27 -9.12 -6.39 1.98
N LEU A 28 -8.81 -7.67 2.20
CA LEU A 28 -9.55 -8.75 1.54
C LEU A 28 -11.01 -8.79 1.96
N GLY A 29 -11.31 -8.48 3.21
CA GLY A 29 -12.68 -8.36 3.70
C GLY A 29 -13.48 -7.33 2.91
N TYR A 30 -12.90 -6.17 2.64
CA TYR A 30 -13.52 -5.12 1.82
C TYR A 30 -13.69 -5.55 0.35
N LEU A 31 -12.68 -6.19 -0.25
CA LEU A 31 -12.78 -6.72 -1.62
C LEU A 31 -13.90 -7.74 -1.73
N ILE A 32 -13.97 -8.70 -0.80
CA ILE A 32 -15.03 -9.72 -0.76
C ILE A 32 -16.41 -9.08 -0.55
N ALA A 33 -16.51 -8.07 0.33
CA ALA A 33 -17.73 -7.31 0.52
C ALA A 33 -18.20 -6.70 -0.80
N GLY A 34 -17.29 -6.08 -1.55
CA GLY A 34 -17.57 -5.51 -2.87
C GLY A 34 -18.04 -6.55 -3.89
N ILE A 35 -17.35 -7.68 -3.95
CA ILE A 35 -17.75 -8.82 -4.81
C ILE A 35 -19.18 -9.25 -4.49
N LEU A 36 -19.52 -9.39 -3.21
CA LEU A 36 -20.85 -9.86 -2.78
C LEU A 36 -21.98 -8.89 -3.13
N ILE A 37 -21.78 -7.57 -2.98
CA ILE A 37 -22.81 -6.58 -3.30
C ILE A 37 -22.82 -6.17 -4.78
N GLY A 38 -21.76 -6.51 -5.49
CA GLY A 38 -21.56 -6.18 -6.90
C GLY A 38 -22.58 -6.81 -7.85
N PRO A 39 -22.59 -6.37 -9.12
CA PRO A 39 -23.60 -6.76 -10.12
C PRO A 39 -23.62 -8.26 -10.44
N TYR A 40 -22.52 -8.95 -10.18
CA TYR A 40 -22.38 -10.39 -10.51
C TYR A 40 -22.75 -11.34 -9.36
N ALA A 41 -23.00 -10.84 -8.13
CA ALA A 41 -23.42 -11.66 -7.00
C ALA A 41 -24.85 -11.28 -6.57
N LEU A 42 -25.01 -10.36 -5.62
CA LEU A 42 -26.33 -9.95 -5.15
C LEU A 42 -26.99 -8.90 -6.05
N GLY A 43 -26.25 -8.22 -6.91
CA GLY A 43 -26.74 -7.21 -7.83
C GLY A 43 -27.41 -6.00 -7.15
N VAL A 44 -27.04 -5.75 -5.88
CA VAL A 44 -27.68 -4.69 -5.08
C VAL A 44 -27.18 -3.31 -5.49
N VAL A 45 -25.97 -3.25 -6.05
CA VAL A 45 -25.37 -2.02 -6.57
C VAL A 45 -25.36 -2.11 -8.10
N GLY A 46 -26.25 -1.34 -8.75
CA GLY A 46 -26.47 -1.43 -10.21
C GLY A 46 -25.59 -0.48 -11.02
N ASP A 47 -25.55 0.80 -10.73
CA ASP A 47 -24.83 1.78 -11.52
C ASP A 47 -23.53 2.19 -10.82
N GLN A 48 -22.39 1.87 -11.48
CA GLN A 48 -21.06 1.99 -10.89
C GLN A 48 -20.48 3.41 -11.02
N THR A 49 -21.08 4.28 -11.83
CA THR A 49 -20.52 5.61 -12.13
C THR A 49 -20.48 6.51 -10.91
N ASP A 50 -21.56 6.61 -10.14
CA ASP A 50 -21.61 7.43 -8.91
C ASP A 50 -20.69 6.87 -7.82
N VAL A 51 -20.55 5.55 -7.76
CA VAL A 51 -19.72 4.87 -6.77
C VAL A 51 -18.24 5.01 -7.13
N MET A 52 -17.92 5.03 -8.43
CA MET A 52 -16.57 5.25 -8.92
C MET A 52 -16.04 6.63 -8.49
N HIS A 53 -16.86 7.69 -8.56
CA HIS A 53 -16.47 9.01 -8.08
C HIS A 53 -16.20 9.05 -6.57
N PHE A 54 -16.96 8.30 -5.77
CA PHE A 54 -16.68 8.16 -4.34
C PHE A 54 -15.40 7.37 -4.07
N ALA A 55 -15.14 6.34 -4.87
CA ALA A 55 -13.91 5.57 -4.77
C ALA A 55 -12.69 6.41 -5.15
N GLU A 56 -12.78 7.23 -6.20
CA GLU A 56 -11.74 8.17 -6.59
C GLU A 56 -11.41 9.15 -5.46
N PHE A 57 -12.41 9.67 -4.76
CA PHE A 57 -12.18 10.50 -3.57
C PHE A 57 -11.46 9.74 -2.45
N GLY A 58 -11.79 8.47 -2.24
CA GLY A 58 -11.09 7.59 -1.31
C GLY A 58 -9.61 7.41 -1.67
N VAL A 59 -9.32 7.22 -2.97
CA VAL A 59 -7.96 7.13 -3.50
C VAL A 59 -7.20 8.44 -3.30
N VAL A 60 -7.83 9.56 -3.61
CA VAL A 60 -7.28 10.91 -3.43
C VAL A 60 -6.87 11.13 -1.97
N MET A 61 -7.74 10.78 -1.02
CA MET A 61 -7.44 10.87 0.41
C MET A 61 -6.38 9.89 0.88
N MET A 62 -6.38 8.67 0.34
CA MET A 62 -5.33 7.68 0.63
C MET A 62 -3.97 8.21 0.20
N LEU A 63 -3.85 8.76 -1.02
CA LEU A 63 -2.59 9.31 -1.52
C LEU A 63 -2.11 10.52 -0.71
N PHE A 64 -3.03 11.34 -0.23
CA PHE A 64 -2.69 12.41 0.71
C PHE A 64 -2.03 11.88 1.98
N LEU A 65 -2.64 10.86 2.60
CA LEU A 65 -2.11 10.24 3.83
C LEU A 65 -0.77 9.55 3.59
N VAL A 66 -0.64 8.83 2.48
CA VAL A 66 0.65 8.24 2.09
C VAL A 66 1.71 9.32 1.92
N GLY A 67 1.36 10.45 1.29
CA GLY A 67 2.24 11.61 1.20
C GLY A 67 2.63 12.17 2.58
N LEU A 68 1.67 12.26 3.50
CA LEU A 68 1.87 12.77 4.87
C LEU A 68 2.76 11.84 5.73
N GLU A 69 2.68 10.54 5.51
CA GLU A 69 3.51 9.54 6.20
C GLU A 69 4.98 9.58 5.76
N LEU A 70 5.27 10.12 4.56
CA LEU A 70 6.62 10.20 4.03
C LEU A 70 7.45 11.27 4.77
N GLN A 71 8.37 10.81 5.61
CA GLN A 71 9.36 11.67 6.27
C GLN A 71 10.67 11.70 5.49
N PRO A 72 11.03 12.81 4.83
CA PRO A 72 12.30 12.91 4.09
C PRO A 72 13.53 12.59 4.94
N SER A 73 13.53 12.96 6.22
CA SER A 73 14.61 12.68 7.16
C SER A 73 14.82 11.18 7.41
N ARG A 74 13.75 10.41 7.58
CA ARG A 74 13.83 8.94 7.74
C ARG A 74 14.26 8.26 6.45
N LEU A 75 13.78 8.75 5.30
CA LEU A 75 14.18 8.26 3.98
C LEU A 75 15.68 8.39 3.75
N TRP A 76 16.26 9.52 4.17
CA TRP A 76 17.70 9.76 4.06
C TRP A 76 18.53 8.79 4.89
N THR A 77 18.06 8.44 6.08
CA THR A 77 18.75 7.49 6.97
C THR A 77 18.74 6.06 6.41
N LEU A 78 17.64 5.64 5.79
CA LEU A 78 17.48 4.30 5.23
C LEU A 78 17.78 4.22 3.71
N ARG A 79 18.36 5.26 3.12
CA ARG A 79 18.55 5.40 1.68
C ARG A 79 19.19 4.20 0.97
N HIS A 80 20.14 3.52 1.61
CA HIS A 80 20.84 2.37 1.01
C HIS A 80 19.91 1.16 0.84
N SER A 81 19.10 0.84 1.85
CA SER A 81 18.13 -0.27 1.76
C SER A 81 16.94 0.10 0.90
N ILE A 82 16.42 1.32 1.05
CA ILE A 82 15.25 1.79 0.31
C ILE A 82 15.58 1.94 -1.18
N LEU A 83 16.63 2.70 -1.53
CA LEU A 83 17.00 2.93 -2.94
C LEU A 83 17.66 1.70 -3.56
N GLY A 84 18.46 0.95 -2.80
CA GLY A 84 19.13 -0.25 -3.32
C GLY A 84 18.15 -1.37 -3.57
N LEU A 85 17.58 -1.93 -2.50
CA LEU A 85 16.70 -3.10 -2.61
C LEU A 85 15.35 -2.73 -3.25
N GLY A 86 14.69 -1.66 -2.78
CA GLY A 86 13.41 -1.21 -3.30
C GLY A 86 13.51 -0.68 -4.72
N GLY A 87 14.51 0.15 -5.02
CA GLY A 87 14.71 0.70 -6.36
C GLY A 87 14.99 -0.38 -7.41
N LEU A 88 15.89 -1.31 -7.10
CA LEU A 88 16.18 -2.42 -8.00
C LEU A 88 14.96 -3.34 -8.19
N GLN A 89 14.19 -3.58 -7.13
CA GLN A 89 12.97 -4.39 -7.22
C GLN A 89 11.97 -3.76 -8.20
N VAL A 90 11.67 -2.47 -8.07
CA VAL A 90 10.72 -1.77 -8.95
C VAL A 90 11.23 -1.76 -10.39
N VAL A 91 12.49 -1.37 -10.60
CA VAL A 91 13.08 -1.28 -11.94
C VAL A 91 13.16 -2.65 -12.63
N LEU A 92 13.64 -3.67 -11.94
CA LEU A 92 13.77 -5.01 -12.53
C LEU A 92 12.41 -5.65 -12.78
N SER A 93 11.44 -5.48 -11.86
CA SER A 93 10.09 -6.01 -12.05
C SER A 93 9.37 -5.28 -13.19
N ALA A 94 9.45 -3.95 -13.24
CA ALA A 94 8.87 -3.17 -14.32
C ALA A 94 9.51 -3.55 -15.68
N ALA A 95 10.83 -3.67 -15.73
CA ALA A 95 11.54 -4.06 -16.97
C ALA A 95 11.20 -5.48 -17.44
N ALA A 96 11.09 -6.44 -16.52
CA ALA A 96 10.75 -7.81 -16.87
C ALA A 96 9.31 -7.93 -17.37
N ILE A 97 8.36 -7.26 -16.70
CA ILE A 97 6.94 -7.26 -17.12
C ILE A 97 6.81 -6.48 -18.43
N PHE A 98 7.48 -5.32 -18.56
CA PHE A 98 7.54 -4.56 -19.81
C PHE A 98 8.02 -5.43 -20.96
N ALA A 99 9.17 -6.11 -20.80
CA ALA A 99 9.75 -6.98 -21.81
C ALA A 99 8.79 -8.10 -22.21
N PHE A 100 8.13 -8.71 -21.22
CA PHE A 100 7.13 -9.74 -21.48
C PHE A 100 5.94 -9.20 -22.28
N CYS A 101 5.35 -8.06 -21.87
CA CYS A 101 4.24 -7.44 -22.58
C CYS A 101 4.60 -7.00 -24.00
N TYR A 102 5.81 -6.43 -24.17
CA TYR A 102 6.27 -5.94 -25.44
C TYR A 102 6.59 -7.07 -26.44
N TRP A 103 7.30 -8.10 -26.03
CA TRP A 103 7.73 -9.17 -26.94
C TRP A 103 6.71 -10.30 -27.10
N PHE A 104 5.99 -10.66 -26.02
CA PHE A 104 5.08 -11.79 -26.08
C PHE A 104 3.67 -11.38 -26.55
N PHE A 105 3.16 -10.24 -26.07
CA PHE A 105 1.86 -9.72 -26.49
C PHE A 105 1.94 -8.69 -27.61
N ALA A 106 3.14 -8.36 -28.12
CA ALA A 106 3.36 -7.35 -29.17
C ALA A 106 2.64 -6.00 -28.89
N MET A 107 2.56 -5.60 -27.61
CA MET A 107 1.92 -4.36 -27.21
C MET A 107 2.78 -3.16 -27.59
N HIS A 108 2.18 -2.00 -27.79
CA HIS A 108 2.92 -0.75 -27.90
C HIS A 108 3.79 -0.54 -26.65
N TRP A 109 5.01 0.00 -26.87
CA TRP A 109 5.98 0.16 -25.79
C TRP A 109 5.45 1.03 -24.63
N GLN A 110 4.62 2.04 -24.93
CA GLN A 110 3.99 2.91 -23.92
C GLN A 110 3.05 2.11 -23.00
N THR A 111 2.16 1.31 -23.62
CA THR A 111 1.22 0.45 -22.90
C THR A 111 1.97 -0.62 -22.09
N ALA A 112 2.96 -1.27 -22.69
CA ALA A 112 3.78 -2.28 -22.02
C ALA A 112 4.53 -1.70 -20.82
N LEU A 113 5.09 -0.48 -20.95
CA LEU A 113 5.80 0.21 -19.87
C LEU A 113 4.83 0.60 -18.74
N ALA A 114 3.66 1.13 -19.07
CA ALA A 114 2.65 1.47 -18.09
C ALA A 114 2.23 0.23 -17.27
N ILE A 115 1.93 -0.89 -17.93
CA ILE A 115 1.61 -2.17 -17.26
C ILE A 115 2.78 -2.65 -16.40
N GLY A 116 4.01 -2.57 -16.90
CA GLY A 116 5.21 -2.94 -16.16
C GLY A 116 5.37 -2.14 -14.86
N LEU A 117 5.22 -0.83 -14.93
CA LEU A 117 5.32 0.05 -13.77
C LEU A 117 4.20 -0.21 -12.75
N MET A 118 2.96 -0.41 -13.20
CA MET A 118 1.82 -0.71 -12.32
C MET A 118 1.99 -2.03 -11.58
N LEU A 119 2.35 -3.08 -12.29
CA LEU A 119 2.45 -4.43 -11.74
C LEU A 119 3.76 -4.67 -10.96
N ALA A 120 4.76 -3.80 -11.08
CA ALA A 120 5.96 -3.83 -10.25
C ALA A 120 5.67 -3.53 -8.78
N LEU A 121 4.61 -2.75 -8.48
CA LEU A 121 4.21 -2.39 -7.14
C LEU A 121 3.53 -3.56 -6.42
N SER A 122 3.70 -3.63 -5.09
CA SER A 122 3.10 -4.64 -4.22
C SER A 122 2.15 -3.98 -3.24
N SER A 123 1.22 -4.72 -2.64
CA SER A 123 0.27 -4.17 -1.69
C SER A 123 0.91 -3.92 -0.33
N THR A 124 1.09 -2.64 0.00
CA THR A 124 1.59 -2.20 1.31
C THR A 124 0.64 -2.62 2.42
N ALA A 125 -0.66 -2.41 2.23
CA ALA A 125 -1.67 -2.70 3.24
C ALA A 125 -1.73 -4.21 3.58
N ILE A 126 -1.79 -5.09 2.58
CA ILE A 126 -1.87 -6.55 2.82
C ILE A 126 -0.58 -7.08 3.44
N VAL A 127 0.58 -6.65 2.93
CA VAL A 127 1.88 -7.15 3.41
C VAL A 127 2.13 -6.74 4.85
N LEU A 128 2.03 -5.44 5.16
CA LEU A 128 2.32 -4.95 6.50
C LEU A 128 1.34 -5.53 7.52
N GLN A 129 0.05 -5.53 7.21
CA GLN A 129 -0.95 -6.11 8.11
C GLN A 129 -0.69 -7.60 8.36
N SER A 130 -0.40 -8.38 7.30
CA SER A 130 -0.14 -9.83 7.45
C SER A 130 1.13 -10.11 8.24
N LEU A 131 2.20 -9.33 8.02
CA LEU A 131 3.45 -9.47 8.76
C LEU A 131 3.31 -9.05 10.22
N GLU A 132 2.50 -8.02 10.50
CA GLU A 132 2.24 -7.53 11.86
C GLU A 132 1.39 -8.54 12.65
N GLU A 133 0.28 -9.02 12.09
CA GLU A 133 -0.60 -10.02 12.71
C GLU A 133 0.15 -11.32 13.06
N LYS A 134 1.16 -11.69 12.27
CA LYS A 134 2.00 -12.86 12.50
C LYS A 134 3.27 -12.58 13.34
N GLY A 135 3.49 -11.32 13.74
CA GLY A 135 4.68 -10.93 14.51
C GLY A 135 5.99 -11.00 13.70
N TRP A 136 5.92 -11.04 12.37
CA TRP A 136 7.08 -11.16 11.48
C TRP A 136 7.65 -9.82 11.01
N LEU A 137 6.98 -8.72 11.30
CA LEU A 137 7.40 -7.37 10.87
C LEU A 137 8.78 -6.97 11.43
N LYS A 138 9.11 -7.43 12.65
CA LYS A 138 10.40 -7.17 13.29
C LYS A 138 11.54 -8.08 12.81
N GLN A 139 11.24 -9.14 12.06
CA GLN A 139 12.23 -10.04 11.48
C GLN A 139 12.93 -9.37 10.29
N GLU A 140 14.09 -9.90 9.90
CA GLU A 140 14.88 -9.40 8.78
C GLU A 140 14.08 -9.29 7.47
N ALA A 141 13.28 -10.32 7.14
CA ALA A 141 12.40 -10.28 5.97
C ALA A 141 11.35 -9.17 6.07
N GLY A 142 10.76 -8.98 7.25
CA GLY A 142 9.75 -7.94 7.47
C GLY A 142 10.32 -6.54 7.34
N GLN A 143 11.49 -6.28 7.88
CA GLN A 143 12.17 -4.98 7.77
C GLN A 143 12.59 -4.67 6.34
N ASN A 144 13.12 -5.67 5.61
CA ASN A 144 13.47 -5.51 4.20
C ASN A 144 12.22 -5.33 3.33
N ALA A 145 11.13 -6.09 3.58
CA ALA A 145 9.86 -5.90 2.90
C ALA A 145 9.30 -4.49 3.14
N PHE A 146 9.34 -4.00 4.38
CA PHE A 146 8.95 -2.63 4.71
C PHE A 146 9.76 -1.59 3.92
N SER A 147 11.08 -1.79 3.81
CA SER A 147 11.96 -0.88 3.05
C SER A 147 11.61 -0.86 1.55
N VAL A 148 11.28 -2.02 0.97
CA VAL A 148 10.83 -2.13 -0.42
C VAL A 148 9.49 -1.43 -0.63
N LEU A 149 8.50 -1.69 0.24
CA LEU A 149 7.18 -1.08 0.17
C LEU A 149 7.26 0.44 0.30
N LEU A 150 8.07 0.94 1.24
CA LEU A 150 8.29 2.37 1.40
C LEU A 150 8.89 3.01 0.14
N PHE A 151 9.81 2.32 -0.55
CA PHE A 151 10.29 2.79 -1.85
C PHE A 151 9.20 2.79 -2.91
N GLN A 152 8.37 1.74 -2.97
CA GLN A 152 7.27 1.65 -3.92
C GLN A 152 6.26 2.77 -3.72
N ASP A 153 5.93 3.12 -2.47
CA ASP A 153 5.04 4.23 -2.14
C ASP A 153 5.61 5.59 -2.63
N ILE A 154 6.94 5.76 -2.53
CA ILE A 154 7.60 6.95 -3.09
C ILE A 154 7.64 6.90 -4.63
N ALA A 155 7.88 5.73 -5.20
CA ALA A 155 8.03 5.56 -6.64
C ALA A 155 6.72 5.85 -7.41
N ILE A 156 5.57 5.80 -6.74
CA ILE A 156 4.28 6.13 -7.36
C ILE A 156 4.26 7.57 -7.90
N ILE A 157 5.00 8.49 -7.27
CA ILE A 157 5.07 9.90 -7.68
C ILE A 157 5.68 10.05 -9.07
N PRO A 158 6.95 9.61 -9.29
CA PRO A 158 7.53 9.69 -10.61
C PRO A 158 6.78 8.83 -11.63
N ILE A 159 6.15 7.73 -11.22
CA ILE A 159 5.31 6.93 -12.12
C ILE A 159 4.10 7.75 -12.59
N LEU A 160 3.34 8.37 -11.68
CA LEU A 160 2.20 9.23 -12.02
C LEU A 160 2.61 10.43 -12.90
N ALA A 161 3.77 11.01 -12.63
CA ALA A 161 4.31 12.11 -13.44
C ALA A 161 4.76 11.64 -14.83
N LEU A 162 5.17 10.40 -14.99
CA LEU A 162 5.60 9.80 -16.26
C LEU A 162 4.42 9.40 -17.15
N LEU A 163 3.29 8.96 -16.58
CA LEU A 163 2.14 8.45 -17.34
C LEU A 163 1.64 9.41 -18.43
N PRO A 164 1.47 10.73 -18.20
CA PRO A 164 1.05 11.64 -19.25
C PRO A 164 2.00 11.68 -20.45
N LEU A 165 3.30 11.42 -20.25
CA LEU A 165 4.31 11.36 -21.31
C LEU A 165 4.20 10.08 -22.15
N LEU A 166 3.52 9.06 -21.62
CA LEU A 166 3.26 7.80 -22.33
C LEU A 166 1.94 7.84 -23.11
N ALA A 167 1.13 8.88 -22.94
CA ALA A 167 -0.13 9.02 -23.67
C ALA A 167 0.11 9.05 -25.17
N PHE A 168 -0.74 8.35 -25.94
CA PHE A 168 -0.71 8.46 -27.40
C PHE A 168 -1.14 9.86 -27.79
N ALA A 169 -0.53 10.41 -28.85
CA ALA A 169 -0.98 11.69 -29.41
C ALA A 169 -2.50 11.62 -29.68
N PRO A 170 -3.29 12.63 -29.29
CA PRO A 170 -4.74 12.55 -29.35
C PRO A 170 -5.21 12.32 -30.80
N GLN A 171 -5.63 11.09 -31.09
CA GLN A 171 -6.42 10.76 -32.27
C GLN A 171 -7.89 11.05 -31.93
N GLY A 172 -8.29 12.32 -32.06
CA GLY A 172 -9.69 12.76 -32.13
C GLY A 172 -10.60 12.33 -30.98
N ASN A 173 -11.15 13.31 -30.25
CA ASN A 173 -12.31 13.21 -29.34
C ASN A 173 -12.11 12.70 -27.90
N SER A 174 -11.06 12.99 -27.20
CA SER A 174 -11.14 12.98 -25.75
C SER A 174 -11.60 14.35 -25.24
N LYS A 175 -12.86 14.45 -24.85
CA LYS A 175 -13.46 15.68 -24.30
C LYS A 175 -12.75 16.19 -23.04
N ASP A 176 -12.14 15.28 -22.29
CA ASP A 176 -11.54 15.61 -20.98
C ASP A 176 -10.17 16.31 -21.07
N ILE A 177 -9.42 16.15 -22.19
CA ILE A 177 -8.16 16.87 -22.43
C ILE A 177 -8.42 18.28 -22.99
N SER A 178 -9.60 18.53 -23.57
CA SER A 178 -9.97 19.85 -24.10
C SER A 178 -10.26 20.88 -23.01
N ASP A 179 -10.50 20.46 -21.77
CA ASP A 179 -10.85 21.34 -20.66
C ASP A 179 -9.64 21.84 -19.85
N SER A 180 -8.41 21.38 -20.16
CA SER A 180 -7.24 21.93 -19.50
C SER A 180 -6.90 23.33 -20.05
N ILE A 181 -6.58 24.27 -19.14
CA ILE A 181 -6.25 25.67 -19.49
C ILE A 181 -5.07 25.74 -20.46
N ILE A 182 -4.20 24.74 -20.47
CA ILE A 182 -2.99 24.66 -21.31
C ILE A 182 -3.18 23.75 -22.54
N ALA A 183 -4.40 23.26 -22.78
CA ALA A 183 -4.70 22.46 -23.97
C ALA A 183 -4.42 23.28 -25.25
N GLY A 184 -3.64 22.70 -26.16
CA GLY A 184 -3.25 23.37 -27.38
C GLY A 184 -1.95 24.19 -27.33
N TRP A 185 -1.32 24.31 -26.18
CA TRP A 185 0.02 24.92 -26.09
C TRP A 185 1.11 23.93 -26.58
N PRO A 186 2.27 24.44 -27.05
CA PRO A 186 3.41 23.58 -27.38
C PRO A 186 3.85 22.74 -26.18
N ILE A 187 4.26 21.50 -26.43
CA ILE A 187 4.62 20.53 -25.37
C ILE A 187 5.64 21.08 -24.37
N TRP A 188 6.64 21.84 -24.83
CA TRP A 188 7.65 22.44 -23.95
C TRP A 188 7.06 23.47 -22.97
N GLN A 189 5.99 24.21 -23.39
CA GLN A 189 5.28 25.15 -22.52
C GLN A 189 4.39 24.39 -21.51
N GLN A 190 3.72 23.33 -21.95
CA GLN A 190 2.93 22.50 -21.04
C GLN A 190 3.83 21.90 -19.93
N VAL A 191 4.98 21.36 -20.30
CA VAL A 191 5.97 20.86 -19.34
C VAL A 191 6.48 21.96 -18.42
N GLY A 192 6.79 23.14 -18.99
CA GLY A 192 7.26 24.28 -18.21
C GLY A 192 6.24 24.76 -17.18
N VAL A 193 4.96 24.87 -17.55
CA VAL A 193 3.87 25.25 -16.64
C VAL A 193 3.64 24.18 -15.58
N SER A 194 3.64 22.90 -15.96
CA SER A 194 3.49 21.79 -15.01
C SER A 194 4.58 21.80 -13.94
N VAL A 195 5.84 21.97 -14.34
CA VAL A 195 6.96 22.09 -13.41
C VAL A 195 6.85 23.34 -12.52
N ALA A 196 6.45 24.48 -13.11
CA ALA A 196 6.27 25.72 -12.36
C ALA A 196 5.14 25.61 -11.33
N VAL A 197 4.01 24.98 -11.67
CA VAL A 197 2.90 24.75 -10.73
C VAL A 197 3.31 23.80 -9.62
N ILE A 198 3.99 22.70 -9.91
CA ILE A 198 4.51 21.77 -8.91
C ILE A 198 5.48 22.50 -7.96
N ALA A 199 6.42 23.27 -8.50
CA ALA A 199 7.36 24.06 -7.70
C ALA A 199 6.64 25.10 -6.83
N THR A 200 5.58 25.73 -7.35
CA THR A 200 4.75 26.69 -6.61
C THR A 200 3.98 26.02 -5.48
N ILE A 201 3.43 24.81 -5.71
CA ILE A 201 2.74 24.02 -4.67
C ILE A 201 3.74 23.66 -3.56
N ILE A 202 4.93 23.20 -3.90
CA ILE A 202 5.97 22.84 -2.90
C ILE A 202 6.40 24.09 -2.11
N ALA A 203 6.69 25.18 -2.80
CA ALA A 203 7.09 26.43 -2.15
C ALA A 203 5.95 27.02 -1.31
N GLY A 204 4.73 27.08 -1.85
CA GLY A 204 3.54 27.55 -1.16
C GLY A 204 3.22 26.71 0.09
N GLY A 205 3.32 25.40 -0.04
CA GLY A 205 3.16 24.51 1.09
C GLY A 205 4.18 24.75 2.20
N LYS A 206 5.44 24.97 1.85
CA LYS A 206 6.48 25.24 2.84
C LYS A 206 6.36 26.63 3.51
N TYR A 207 6.04 27.66 2.74
CA TYR A 207 6.10 29.06 3.20
C TYR A 207 4.73 29.63 3.61
N VAL A 208 3.63 29.15 3.01
CA VAL A 208 2.27 29.70 3.22
C VAL A 208 1.47 28.81 4.16
N SER A 209 1.58 27.48 4.05
CA SER A 209 0.77 26.60 4.88
C SER A 209 1.15 26.71 6.38
N ALA A 210 2.44 26.77 6.73
CA ALA A 210 2.88 26.82 8.12
C ALA A 210 2.32 28.04 8.90
N PRO A 211 2.43 29.30 8.42
CA PRO A 211 1.83 30.44 9.13
C PRO A 211 0.31 30.38 9.20
N LEU A 212 -0.34 29.82 8.16
CA LEU A 212 -1.77 29.72 8.11
C LEU A 212 -2.28 28.65 9.09
N PHE A 213 -1.61 27.50 9.17
CA PHE A 213 -1.90 26.50 10.19
C PHE A 213 -1.70 27.03 11.60
N ARG A 214 -0.62 27.82 11.87
CA ARG A 214 -0.41 28.48 13.16
C ARG A 214 -1.55 29.44 13.50
N TYR A 215 -2.02 30.22 12.54
CA TYR A 215 -3.16 31.13 12.75
C TYR A 215 -4.44 30.35 13.09
N ILE A 216 -4.72 29.27 12.39
CA ILE A 216 -5.88 28.41 12.61
C ILE A 216 -5.76 27.66 13.96
N ALA A 217 -4.59 27.16 14.30
CA ALA A 217 -4.35 26.46 15.57
C ALA A 217 -4.61 27.36 16.81
N GLN A 218 -4.43 28.68 16.67
CA GLN A 218 -4.77 29.64 17.75
C GLN A 218 -6.28 29.69 18.06
N THR A 219 -7.13 29.21 17.18
CA THR A 219 -8.58 29.13 17.43
C THR A 219 -8.95 28.01 18.39
N HIS A 220 -8.04 27.07 18.68
CA HIS A 220 -8.24 25.87 19.49
C HIS A 220 -9.44 24.99 19.05
N MET A 221 -9.85 25.09 17.77
CA MET A 221 -10.92 24.31 17.18
C MET A 221 -10.33 23.26 16.23
N ARG A 222 -10.39 21.98 16.63
CA ARG A 222 -9.85 20.85 15.84
C ARG A 222 -10.55 20.74 14.49
N GLU A 223 -11.86 20.97 14.46
CA GLU A 223 -12.67 20.86 13.25
C GLU A 223 -12.19 21.82 12.14
N ILE A 224 -11.85 23.05 12.50
CA ILE A 224 -11.39 24.06 11.54
C ILE A 224 -10.01 23.67 10.98
N PHE A 225 -9.19 23.07 11.81
CA PHE A 225 -7.88 22.59 11.41
C PHE A 225 -7.99 21.48 10.34
N THR A 226 -8.83 20.48 10.58
CA THR A 226 -9.10 19.38 9.64
C THR A 226 -9.77 19.89 8.37
N ILE A 227 -10.74 20.80 8.47
CA ILE A 227 -11.40 21.44 7.32
C ILE A 227 -10.38 22.19 6.46
N PHE A 228 -9.44 22.91 7.06
CA PHE A 228 -8.40 23.61 6.32
C PHE A 228 -7.46 22.66 5.57
N ALA A 229 -7.07 21.55 6.20
CA ALA A 229 -6.27 20.52 5.56
C ALA A 229 -6.99 19.92 4.34
N LEU A 230 -8.27 19.57 4.50
CA LEU A 230 -9.11 19.07 3.41
C LEU A 230 -9.28 20.11 2.29
N PHE A 231 -9.50 21.37 2.64
CA PHE A 231 -9.56 22.48 1.69
C PHE A 231 -8.28 22.58 0.87
N LEU A 232 -7.12 22.49 1.52
CA LEU A 232 -5.82 22.54 0.85
C LEU A 232 -5.65 21.38 -0.14
N VAL A 233 -6.02 20.17 0.29
CA VAL A 233 -5.98 18.96 -0.55
C VAL A 233 -6.86 19.13 -1.79
N VAL A 234 -8.11 19.54 -1.60
CA VAL A 234 -9.06 19.73 -2.72
C VAL A 234 -8.60 20.86 -3.64
N ALA A 235 -8.11 21.98 -3.08
CA ALA A 235 -7.62 23.11 -3.86
C ALA A 235 -6.42 22.72 -4.74
N ILE A 236 -5.44 22.01 -4.19
CA ILE A 236 -4.28 21.53 -4.93
C ILE A 236 -4.71 20.53 -6.01
N SER A 237 -5.63 19.62 -5.71
CA SER A 237 -6.16 18.66 -6.69
C SER A 237 -6.84 19.36 -7.88
N LEU A 238 -7.66 20.39 -7.61
CA LEU A 238 -8.32 21.17 -8.65
C LEU A 238 -7.32 21.96 -9.49
N VAL A 239 -6.29 22.55 -8.87
CA VAL A 239 -5.21 23.24 -9.60
C VAL A 239 -4.49 22.26 -10.53
N MET A 240 -4.16 21.06 -10.05
CA MET A 240 -3.50 20.05 -10.89
C MET A 240 -4.40 19.59 -12.04
N GLN A 241 -5.69 19.37 -11.77
CA GLN A 241 -6.66 19.01 -12.79
C GLN A 241 -6.81 20.10 -13.86
N SER A 242 -6.81 21.37 -13.47
CA SER A 242 -6.96 22.50 -14.41
C SER A 242 -5.82 22.62 -15.42
N ILE A 243 -4.64 22.08 -15.10
CA ILE A 243 -3.47 22.03 -15.99
C ILE A 243 -3.31 20.67 -16.68
N GLY A 244 -4.32 19.78 -16.57
CA GLY A 244 -4.30 18.46 -17.22
C GLY A 244 -3.44 17.43 -16.52
N LEU A 245 -3.01 17.67 -15.27
CA LEU A 245 -2.34 16.69 -14.44
C LEU A 245 -3.33 15.93 -13.56
N SER A 246 -2.94 14.71 -13.14
CA SER A 246 -3.79 13.89 -12.29
C SER A 246 -4.06 14.55 -10.93
N PRO A 247 -5.32 14.63 -10.46
CA PRO A 247 -5.67 15.06 -9.10
C PRO A 247 -4.96 14.24 -8.04
N ALA A 248 -4.76 12.96 -8.31
CA ALA A 248 -4.05 12.02 -7.44
C ALA A 248 -2.59 12.45 -7.16
N LEU A 249 -1.88 12.93 -8.20
CA LEU A 249 -0.54 13.49 -8.02
C LEU A 249 -0.57 14.75 -7.15
N GLY A 250 -1.58 15.60 -7.32
CA GLY A 250 -1.74 16.82 -6.52
C GLY A 250 -1.95 16.53 -5.05
N THR A 251 -2.84 15.61 -4.71
CA THR A 251 -3.12 15.25 -3.32
C THR A 251 -1.94 14.60 -2.63
N PHE A 252 -1.25 13.72 -3.33
CA PHE A 252 -0.01 13.14 -2.83
C PHE A 252 1.02 14.23 -2.53
N LEU A 253 1.22 15.17 -3.45
CA LEU A 253 2.16 16.28 -3.28
C LEU A 253 1.76 17.16 -2.09
N ALA A 254 0.46 17.41 -1.88
CA ALA A 254 -0.04 18.11 -0.71
C ALA A 254 0.33 17.39 0.58
N GLY A 255 0.19 16.07 0.61
CA GLY A 255 0.60 15.22 1.74
C GLY A 255 2.10 15.35 2.05
N VAL A 256 2.96 15.20 1.04
CA VAL A 256 4.42 15.33 1.18
C VAL A 256 4.83 16.70 1.70
N VAL A 257 4.21 17.76 1.19
CA VAL A 257 4.48 19.13 1.64
C VAL A 257 4.10 19.33 3.12
N LEU A 258 2.99 18.75 3.55
CA LEU A 258 2.53 18.82 4.92
C LEU A 258 3.26 17.83 5.86
N ALA A 259 3.96 16.83 5.31
CA ALA A 259 4.75 15.86 6.09
C ALA A 259 5.89 16.52 6.90
N GLU A 260 6.40 17.66 6.45
CA GLU A 260 7.41 18.46 7.18
C GLU A 260 6.79 19.53 8.11
N SER A 261 5.46 19.64 8.16
CA SER A 261 4.77 20.60 9.03
C SER A 261 4.86 20.22 10.51
N GLU A 262 4.94 21.22 11.38
CA GLU A 262 4.85 21.05 12.85
C GLU A 262 3.53 20.38 13.25
N PHE A 263 2.49 20.53 12.46
CA PHE A 263 1.13 20.04 12.70
C PHE A 263 0.86 18.64 12.11
N ARG A 264 1.89 17.98 11.57
CA ARG A 264 1.75 16.67 10.93
C ARG A 264 1.04 15.64 11.79
N HIS A 265 1.43 15.51 13.06
CA HIS A 265 0.87 14.51 13.96
C HIS A 265 -0.61 14.76 14.29
N GLU A 266 -1.01 16.02 14.35
CA GLU A 266 -2.41 16.39 14.54
C GLU A 266 -3.22 16.07 13.29
N LEU A 267 -2.70 16.40 12.10
CA LEU A 267 -3.31 16.04 10.81
C LEU A 267 -3.45 14.53 10.65
N GLU A 268 -2.39 13.78 10.96
CA GLU A 268 -2.38 12.33 10.91
C GLU A 268 -3.46 11.75 11.85
N ALA A 269 -3.51 12.20 13.10
CA ALA A 269 -4.48 11.74 14.09
C ALA A 269 -5.94 12.07 13.71
N ASP A 270 -6.18 13.24 13.10
CA ASP A 270 -7.52 13.67 12.69
C ASP A 270 -8.02 12.97 11.42
N ILE A 271 -7.10 12.59 10.50
CA ILE A 271 -7.45 11.99 9.21
C ILE A 271 -7.36 10.45 9.24
N GLU A 272 -6.54 9.87 10.12
CA GLU A 272 -6.35 8.42 10.24
C GLU A 272 -7.68 7.63 10.39
N PRO A 273 -8.68 8.06 11.18
CA PRO A 273 -9.96 7.36 11.27
C PRO A 273 -10.70 7.29 9.92
N PHE A 274 -10.55 8.32 9.08
CA PHE A 274 -11.15 8.37 7.75
C PHE A 274 -10.39 7.49 6.75
N LYS A 275 -9.06 7.30 6.92
CA LYS A 275 -8.24 6.43 6.08
C LYS A 275 -8.82 5.02 5.98
N GLY A 276 -9.11 4.40 7.13
CA GLY A 276 -9.66 3.05 7.15
C GLY A 276 -11.02 2.94 6.46
N LEU A 277 -11.89 3.94 6.67
CA LEU A 277 -13.22 4.01 6.05
C LEU A 277 -13.12 4.23 4.53
N LEU A 278 -12.32 5.20 4.10
CA LEU A 278 -12.17 5.56 2.69
C LEU A 278 -11.43 4.47 1.91
N LEU A 279 -10.41 3.87 2.51
CA LEU A 279 -9.72 2.71 1.95
C LEU A 279 -10.67 1.51 1.82
N GLY A 280 -11.50 1.29 2.84
CA GLY A 280 -12.55 0.27 2.80
C GLY A 280 -13.54 0.50 1.67
N LEU A 281 -14.02 1.73 1.52
CA LEU A 281 -14.93 2.12 0.43
C LEU A 281 -14.29 1.88 -0.94
N PHE A 282 -13.03 2.27 -1.11
CA PHE A 282 -12.28 2.04 -2.33
C PHE A 282 -12.18 0.54 -2.67
N PHE A 283 -11.78 -0.30 -1.71
CA PHE A 283 -11.67 -1.74 -1.98
C PHE A 283 -13.01 -2.41 -2.21
N ILE A 284 -14.09 -1.97 -1.56
CA ILE A 284 -15.45 -2.45 -1.86
C ILE A 284 -15.81 -2.11 -3.29
N THR A 285 -15.52 -0.89 -3.75
CA THR A 285 -15.82 -0.48 -5.13
C THR A 285 -14.99 -1.26 -6.14
N VAL A 286 -13.69 -1.45 -5.88
CA VAL A 286 -12.84 -2.31 -6.71
C VAL A 286 -13.38 -3.74 -6.75
N GLY A 287 -13.80 -4.29 -5.61
CA GLY A 287 -14.44 -5.60 -5.55
C GLY A 287 -15.72 -5.69 -6.38
N ALA A 288 -16.57 -4.65 -6.30
CA ALA A 288 -17.81 -4.58 -7.07
C ALA A 288 -17.58 -4.39 -8.59
N SER A 289 -16.46 -3.77 -8.98
CA SER A 289 -16.09 -3.57 -10.39
C SER A 289 -15.47 -4.80 -11.06
N ILE A 290 -15.19 -5.88 -10.30
CA ILE A 290 -14.64 -7.11 -10.86
C ILE A 290 -15.63 -7.73 -11.85
N ASN A 291 -15.19 -7.86 -13.10
CA ASN A 291 -16.00 -8.50 -14.15
C ASN A 291 -15.85 -10.01 -14.09
N PHE A 292 -16.81 -10.67 -13.44
CA PHE A 292 -16.83 -12.13 -13.33
C PHE A 292 -17.14 -12.84 -14.64
N GLU A 293 -17.88 -12.20 -15.55
CA GLU A 293 -18.12 -12.76 -16.88
C GLU A 293 -16.79 -12.91 -17.64
N LEU A 294 -15.95 -11.88 -17.62
CA LEU A 294 -14.61 -11.94 -18.18
C LEU A 294 -13.76 -13.00 -17.47
N LEU A 295 -13.85 -13.07 -16.14
CA LEU A 295 -13.12 -14.06 -15.35
C LEU A 295 -13.50 -15.49 -15.74
N PHE A 296 -14.79 -15.81 -15.88
CA PHE A 296 -15.23 -17.16 -16.26
C PHE A 296 -14.93 -17.47 -17.72
N ASN A 297 -15.12 -16.52 -18.63
CA ASN A 297 -14.85 -16.72 -20.06
C ASN A 297 -13.35 -16.87 -20.37
N GLN A 298 -12.48 -16.20 -19.58
CA GLN A 298 -11.04 -16.22 -19.78
C GLN A 298 -10.29 -16.75 -18.55
N PHE A 299 -10.90 -17.66 -17.79
CA PHE A 299 -10.36 -18.15 -16.52
C PHE A 299 -8.90 -18.63 -16.62
N SER A 300 -8.62 -19.45 -17.64
CA SER A 300 -7.26 -19.96 -17.86
C SER A 300 -6.24 -18.85 -18.14
N THR A 301 -6.63 -17.84 -18.92
CA THR A 301 -5.78 -16.68 -19.23
C THR A 301 -5.51 -15.83 -18.00
N VAL A 302 -6.55 -15.51 -17.22
CA VAL A 302 -6.41 -14.72 -16.00
C VAL A 302 -5.51 -15.43 -14.99
N ILE A 303 -5.76 -16.71 -14.73
CA ILE A 303 -4.92 -17.49 -13.79
C ILE A 303 -3.48 -17.62 -14.30
N ALA A 304 -3.29 -17.84 -15.61
CA ALA A 304 -1.95 -17.90 -16.20
C ALA A 304 -1.19 -16.57 -16.01
N LEU A 305 -1.85 -15.43 -16.22
CA LEU A 305 -1.27 -14.11 -16.03
C LEU A 305 -0.97 -13.81 -14.55
N VAL A 306 -1.85 -14.22 -13.63
CA VAL A 306 -1.62 -14.08 -12.18
C VAL A 306 -0.42 -14.91 -11.74
N VAL A 307 -0.35 -16.18 -12.16
CA VAL A 307 0.79 -17.06 -11.86
C VAL A 307 2.07 -16.48 -12.46
N LEU A 308 2.01 -16.02 -13.69
CA LEU A 308 3.15 -15.40 -14.37
C LEU A 308 3.65 -14.15 -13.61
N LEU A 309 2.74 -13.25 -13.20
CA LEU A 309 3.08 -12.08 -12.40
C LEU A 309 3.81 -12.48 -11.11
N ILE A 310 3.20 -13.43 -10.36
CA ILE A 310 3.79 -13.92 -9.10
C ILE A 310 5.16 -14.54 -9.36
N VAL A 311 5.31 -15.37 -10.39
CA VAL A 311 6.59 -16.03 -10.73
C VAL A 311 7.66 -15.00 -11.13
N ILE A 312 7.35 -14.05 -12.01
CA ILE A 312 8.29 -13.00 -12.42
C ILE A 312 8.77 -12.22 -11.19
N LYS A 313 7.84 -11.72 -10.36
CA LYS A 313 8.19 -10.96 -9.16
C LYS A 313 8.93 -11.82 -8.15
N ALA A 314 8.52 -13.08 -7.94
CA ALA A 314 9.17 -13.98 -7.02
C ALA A 314 10.61 -14.30 -7.44
N CYS A 315 10.87 -14.54 -8.72
CA CYS A 315 12.22 -14.75 -9.23
C CYS A 315 13.13 -13.53 -8.98
N ILE A 316 12.63 -12.33 -9.26
CA ILE A 316 13.38 -11.08 -9.04
C ILE A 316 13.62 -10.83 -7.55
N LEU A 317 12.59 -10.98 -6.72
CA LEU A 317 12.70 -10.80 -5.27
C LEU A 317 13.65 -11.81 -4.63
N LEU A 318 13.60 -13.07 -5.08
CA LEU A 318 14.54 -14.10 -4.62
C LEU A 318 15.97 -13.78 -5.03
N ALA A 319 16.21 -13.37 -6.28
CA ALA A 319 17.52 -12.95 -6.75
C ALA A 319 18.06 -11.76 -5.95
N LEU A 320 17.21 -10.76 -5.67
CA LEU A 320 17.56 -9.63 -4.82
C LEU A 320 17.81 -10.04 -3.36
N ALA A 321 16.99 -10.93 -2.80
CA ALA A 321 17.20 -11.45 -1.46
C ALA A 321 18.56 -12.14 -1.31
N MET A 322 19.00 -12.87 -2.35
CA MET A 322 20.34 -13.46 -2.38
C MET A 322 21.43 -12.40 -2.56
N ALA A 323 21.24 -11.42 -3.44
CA ALA A 323 22.22 -10.38 -3.72
C ALA A 323 22.46 -9.46 -2.51
N PHE A 324 21.40 -9.19 -1.73
CA PHE A 324 21.49 -8.38 -0.50
C PHE A 324 21.76 -9.20 0.77
N ASN A 325 22.15 -10.48 0.62
CA ASN A 325 22.52 -11.38 1.70
C ASN A 325 21.44 -11.55 2.79
N ILE A 326 20.16 -11.50 2.43
CA ILE A 326 19.07 -11.86 3.34
C ILE A 326 19.25 -13.34 3.74
N SER A 327 19.10 -13.64 5.03
CA SER A 327 19.30 -15.00 5.55
C SER A 327 18.41 -16.02 4.81
N ARG A 328 18.94 -17.19 4.49
CA ARG A 328 18.23 -18.22 3.68
C ARG A 328 16.88 -18.60 4.24
N LYS A 329 16.71 -18.57 5.58
CA LYS A 329 15.46 -18.86 6.25
C LYS A 329 14.40 -17.77 6.02
N GLN A 330 14.82 -16.55 5.71
CA GLN A 330 13.97 -15.38 5.54
C GLN A 330 13.71 -15.02 4.06
N GLN A 331 14.53 -15.54 3.13
CA GLN A 331 14.39 -15.24 1.70
C GLN A 331 13.01 -15.60 1.16
N LEU A 332 12.49 -16.78 1.53
CA LEU A 332 11.18 -17.24 1.05
C LEU A 332 10.04 -16.36 1.59
N LEU A 333 10.11 -15.95 2.86
CA LEU A 333 9.14 -15.03 3.45
C LEU A 333 9.14 -13.69 2.73
N PHE A 334 10.32 -13.09 2.56
CA PHE A 334 10.49 -11.83 1.84
C PHE A 334 9.92 -11.91 0.41
N THR A 335 10.23 -12.99 -0.30
CA THR A 335 9.79 -13.21 -1.68
C THR A 335 8.27 -13.35 -1.78
N LEU A 336 7.67 -14.24 -0.98
CA LEU A 336 6.23 -14.51 -1.06
C LEU A 336 5.39 -13.35 -0.54
N ALA A 337 5.92 -12.58 0.42
CA ALA A 337 5.23 -11.40 0.93
C ALA A 337 5.05 -10.30 -0.12
N LEU A 338 5.97 -10.15 -1.08
CA LEU A 338 5.99 -9.05 -2.04
C LEU A 338 5.62 -9.45 -3.49
N ALA A 339 5.34 -10.74 -3.74
CA ALA A 339 5.17 -11.24 -5.10
C ALA A 339 3.85 -10.85 -5.78
N GLN A 340 2.84 -10.38 -5.03
CA GLN A 340 1.54 -9.94 -5.57
C GLN A 340 1.58 -8.54 -6.17
N GLY A 341 0.50 -8.14 -6.88
CA GLY A 341 0.22 -6.77 -7.27
C GLY A 341 -0.21 -5.89 -6.08
N GLY A 342 -0.20 -4.59 -6.25
CA GLY A 342 -0.54 -3.62 -5.21
C GLY A 342 -1.80 -2.82 -5.51
N GLU A 343 -2.38 -2.21 -4.47
CA GLU A 343 -3.55 -1.34 -4.55
C GLU A 343 -3.32 -0.11 -5.43
N PHE A 344 -2.11 0.37 -5.50
CA PHE A 344 -1.78 1.51 -6.37
C PHE A 344 -1.92 1.21 -7.86
N ALA A 345 -1.92 -0.07 -8.25
CA ALA A 345 -2.20 -0.44 -9.64
C ALA A 345 -3.59 0.04 -10.09
N PHE A 346 -4.62 0.01 -9.22
CA PHE A 346 -5.95 0.51 -9.57
C PHE A 346 -5.98 2.02 -9.80
N VAL A 347 -5.20 2.78 -8.99
CA VAL A 347 -5.02 4.22 -9.17
C VAL A 347 -4.37 4.52 -10.52
N LEU A 348 -3.29 3.82 -10.82
CA LEU A 348 -2.57 3.98 -12.08
C LEU A 348 -3.42 3.53 -13.28
N LEU A 349 -4.26 2.50 -13.11
CA LEU A 349 -5.23 2.06 -14.12
C LEU A 349 -6.27 3.15 -14.42
N SER A 350 -6.84 3.81 -13.41
CA SER A 350 -7.76 4.94 -13.62
C SER A 350 -7.10 6.04 -14.45
N VAL A 351 -5.87 6.45 -14.09
CA VAL A 351 -5.12 7.47 -14.83
C VAL A 351 -4.78 7.02 -16.25
N THR A 352 -4.34 5.77 -16.44
CA THR A 352 -4.00 5.27 -17.79
C THR A 352 -5.21 5.10 -18.70
N THR A 353 -6.36 4.82 -18.13
CA THR A 353 -7.64 4.77 -18.86
C THR A 353 -8.06 6.17 -19.31
N THR A 354 -8.00 7.15 -18.41
CA THR A 354 -8.28 8.57 -18.73
C THR A 354 -7.34 9.09 -19.83
N LEU A 355 -6.06 8.71 -19.78
CA LEU A 355 -5.05 9.08 -20.77
C LEU A 355 -5.11 8.22 -22.06
N SER A 356 -6.06 7.29 -22.17
CA SER A 356 -6.19 6.35 -23.29
C SER A 356 -4.91 5.56 -23.63
N ILE A 357 -4.07 5.28 -22.61
CA ILE A 357 -2.85 4.45 -22.74
C ILE A 357 -3.22 2.97 -22.83
N LEU A 358 -4.24 2.55 -22.07
CA LEU A 358 -4.81 1.20 -22.10
C LEU A 358 -6.21 1.23 -22.72
N THR A 359 -6.55 0.16 -23.44
CA THR A 359 -7.93 -0.06 -23.87
C THR A 359 -8.79 -0.51 -22.69
N PRO A 360 -10.13 -0.33 -22.74
CA PRO A 360 -11.03 -0.81 -21.69
C PRO A 360 -10.89 -2.32 -21.41
N GLU A 361 -10.64 -3.13 -22.44
CA GLU A 361 -10.42 -4.57 -22.31
C GLU A 361 -9.13 -4.87 -21.54
N GLN A 362 -8.04 -4.17 -21.86
CA GLN A 362 -6.75 -4.29 -21.14
C GLN A 362 -6.89 -3.82 -19.69
N THR A 363 -7.59 -2.72 -19.45
CA THR A 363 -7.87 -2.21 -18.11
C THR A 363 -8.60 -3.26 -17.26
N ASN A 364 -9.69 -3.84 -17.79
CA ASN A 364 -10.45 -4.89 -17.12
C ASN A 364 -9.60 -6.12 -16.82
N LEU A 365 -8.78 -6.55 -17.77
CA LEU A 365 -7.90 -7.71 -17.59
C LEU A 365 -6.84 -7.46 -16.52
N VAL A 366 -6.17 -6.31 -16.56
CA VAL A 366 -5.15 -5.95 -15.55
C VAL A 366 -5.79 -5.78 -14.17
N THR A 367 -6.99 -5.16 -14.10
CA THR A 367 -7.77 -5.07 -12.85
C THR A 367 -8.01 -6.45 -12.24
N LEU A 368 -8.45 -7.42 -13.05
CA LEU A 368 -8.66 -8.80 -12.60
C LEU A 368 -7.37 -9.46 -12.12
N VAL A 369 -6.27 -9.32 -12.87
CA VAL A 369 -4.97 -9.90 -12.51
C VAL A 369 -4.48 -9.34 -11.17
N VAL A 370 -4.59 -8.03 -10.97
CA VAL A 370 -4.20 -7.39 -9.70
C VAL A 370 -5.08 -7.88 -8.55
N ALA A 371 -6.40 -7.80 -8.70
CA ALA A 371 -7.35 -8.20 -7.67
C ALA A 371 -7.16 -9.68 -7.26
N VAL A 372 -7.07 -10.59 -8.23
CA VAL A 372 -6.85 -12.02 -7.95
C VAL A 372 -5.47 -12.26 -7.32
N SER A 373 -4.42 -11.56 -7.76
CA SER A 373 -3.09 -11.68 -7.15
C SER A 373 -3.08 -11.23 -5.68
N MET A 374 -3.84 -10.17 -5.36
CA MET A 374 -4.02 -9.70 -3.98
C MET A 374 -4.79 -10.71 -3.12
N LEU A 375 -5.83 -11.36 -3.68
CA LEU A 375 -6.56 -12.44 -3.01
C LEU A 375 -5.68 -13.67 -2.70
N ILE A 376 -4.70 -13.95 -3.55
CA ILE A 376 -3.76 -15.08 -3.38
C ILE A 376 -2.66 -14.75 -2.34
N ALA A 377 -2.34 -13.49 -2.11
CA ALA A 377 -1.23 -13.07 -1.24
C ALA A 377 -1.25 -13.70 0.18
N PRO A 378 -2.35 -13.64 0.96
CA PRO A 378 -2.40 -14.31 2.26
C PRO A 378 -2.26 -15.82 2.17
N LEU A 379 -2.75 -16.43 1.09
CA LEU A 379 -2.61 -17.87 0.87
C LEU A 379 -1.14 -18.27 0.65
N LEU A 380 -0.35 -17.42 -0.02
CA LEU A 380 1.10 -17.61 -0.16
C LEU A 380 1.80 -17.55 1.20
N LEU A 381 1.40 -16.64 2.08
CA LEU A 381 1.95 -16.54 3.43
C LEU A 381 1.52 -17.71 4.32
N MET A 382 0.30 -18.21 4.18
CA MET A 382 -0.16 -19.43 4.85
C MET A 382 0.61 -20.67 4.36
N LEU A 383 0.88 -20.75 3.07
CA LEU A 383 1.71 -21.81 2.50
C LEU A 383 3.14 -21.78 3.06
N TYR A 384 3.74 -20.58 3.14
CA TYR A 384 5.04 -20.41 3.80
C TYR A 384 5.03 -20.94 5.23
N GLU A 385 4.01 -20.59 6.02
CA GLU A 385 3.85 -21.04 7.42
C GLU A 385 3.76 -22.57 7.51
N GLN A 386 3.03 -23.21 6.60
CA GLN A 386 2.93 -24.67 6.56
C GLN A 386 4.27 -25.34 6.21
N ILE A 387 5.01 -24.77 5.24
CA ILE A 387 6.34 -25.25 4.86
C ILE A 387 7.30 -25.13 6.05
N GLN A 388 7.26 -23.99 6.75
CA GLN A 388 8.10 -23.76 7.92
C GLN A 388 7.79 -24.75 9.07
N LYS A 389 6.51 -24.97 9.38
CA LYS A 389 6.09 -25.94 10.42
C LYS A 389 6.58 -27.36 10.09
N ARG A 390 6.52 -27.78 8.83
CA ARG A 390 7.03 -29.09 8.40
C ARG A 390 8.55 -29.20 8.51
N SER A 391 9.28 -28.14 8.22
CA SER A 391 10.74 -28.09 8.31
C SER A 391 11.24 -28.11 9.78
N TYR A 392 10.50 -27.49 10.70
CA TYR A 392 10.84 -27.48 12.12
C TYR A 392 10.46 -28.78 12.85
N SER A 393 9.49 -29.53 12.33
CA SER A 393 9.08 -30.80 12.93
C SER A 393 10.14 -31.90 12.85
N SER A 394 11.19 -31.71 12.04
CA SER A 394 12.31 -32.68 11.92
C SER A 394 13.49 -32.39 12.87
N THR A 395 13.49 -31.26 13.56
CA THR A 395 14.52 -30.87 14.53
C THR A 395 13.79 -30.47 15.82
N ALA A 396 13.24 -31.46 16.55
CA ALA A 396 12.85 -31.20 17.92
C ALA A 396 14.10 -30.68 18.65
N PRO A 397 14.05 -29.50 19.31
CA PRO A 397 15.15 -29.14 20.19
C PRO A 397 15.28 -30.24 21.21
N GLU A 398 16.45 -30.88 21.31
CA GLU A 398 16.81 -31.66 22.48
C GLU A 398 16.66 -30.71 23.66
N PHE A 399 15.54 -30.83 24.36
CA PHE A 399 15.41 -30.15 25.65
C PHE A 399 16.51 -30.72 26.53
N ASP A 400 17.47 -29.89 26.90
CA ASP A 400 18.41 -30.20 27.95
C ASP A 400 17.61 -30.77 29.14
N LYS A 401 18.07 -31.91 29.66
CA LYS A 401 17.42 -32.57 30.79
C LYS A 401 17.20 -31.53 31.88
N PRO A 402 15.98 -31.43 32.45
CA PRO A 402 15.73 -30.44 33.49
C PRO A 402 16.79 -30.56 34.58
N GLU A 403 17.52 -29.46 34.78
CA GLU A 403 18.42 -29.37 35.94
C GLU A 403 17.62 -29.72 37.19
N GLN A 404 18.14 -30.63 38.00
CA GLN A 404 17.52 -30.97 39.27
C GLN A 404 17.70 -29.77 40.21
N ILE A 405 16.68 -28.91 40.24
CA ILE A 405 16.63 -27.77 41.15
C ILE A 405 16.53 -28.35 42.57
N SER A 406 17.52 -28.09 43.37
CA SER A 406 17.49 -28.46 44.80
C SER A 406 16.34 -27.74 45.51
N THR A 407 15.50 -28.49 46.23
CA THR A 407 14.20 -28.06 46.77
C THR A 407 14.26 -27.05 47.92
N ALA A 408 15.40 -26.46 48.23
CA ALA A 408 15.55 -25.57 49.39
C ALA A 408 15.51 -24.10 48.92
N LYS A 409 14.39 -23.42 49.16
CA LYS A 409 14.24 -21.94 49.11
C LYS A 409 14.55 -21.27 47.76
N HIS A 410 14.24 -21.93 46.64
CA HIS A 410 14.43 -21.36 45.30
C HIS A 410 13.14 -20.70 44.80
N VAL A 411 13.23 -19.44 44.37
CA VAL A 411 12.10 -18.67 43.83
C VAL A 411 12.42 -18.26 42.40
N ILE A 412 11.49 -18.53 41.48
CA ILE A 412 11.60 -18.08 40.10
C ILE A 412 10.75 -16.83 39.92
N ILE A 413 11.36 -15.74 39.46
CA ILE A 413 10.67 -14.48 39.14
C ILE A 413 10.59 -14.35 37.61
N ALA A 414 9.38 -14.41 37.05
CA ALA A 414 9.14 -14.17 35.65
C ALA A 414 8.83 -12.67 35.42
N GLY A 415 9.75 -11.96 34.73
CA GLY A 415 9.71 -10.52 34.50
C GLY A 415 10.48 -9.72 35.56
N TYR A 416 11.58 -9.08 35.14
CA TYR A 416 12.44 -8.30 36.03
C TYR A 416 12.31 -6.77 35.80
N GLY A 417 11.09 -6.35 35.48
CA GLY A 417 10.71 -4.94 35.45
C GLY A 417 10.75 -4.31 36.87
N ARG A 418 10.31 -3.08 37.04
CA ARG A 418 10.35 -2.34 38.32
C ARG A 418 9.80 -3.15 39.50
N PHE A 419 8.70 -3.84 39.34
CA PHE A 419 8.10 -4.69 40.38
C PHE A 419 8.94 -5.95 40.66
N GLY A 420 9.40 -6.64 39.60
CA GLY A 420 10.26 -7.81 39.73
C GLY A 420 11.56 -7.52 40.45
N GLN A 421 12.18 -6.36 40.21
CA GLN A 421 13.38 -5.90 40.91
C GLN A 421 13.15 -5.66 42.41
N ILE A 422 12.01 -5.06 42.79
CA ILE A 422 11.66 -4.83 44.19
C ILE A 422 11.46 -6.15 44.91
N MET A 423 10.67 -7.07 44.32
CA MET A 423 10.40 -8.40 44.87
C MET A 423 11.67 -9.24 44.96
N GLY A 424 12.54 -9.18 43.94
CA GLY A 424 13.82 -9.89 43.94
C GLY A 424 14.72 -9.43 45.09
N ARG A 425 14.85 -8.11 45.28
CA ARG A 425 15.66 -7.58 46.42
C ARG A 425 15.09 -7.99 47.77
N LEU A 426 13.77 -7.97 47.94
CA LEU A 426 13.11 -8.34 49.17
C LEU A 426 13.32 -9.84 49.52
N LEU A 427 13.13 -10.72 48.53
CA LEU A 427 13.30 -12.16 48.68
C LEU A 427 14.77 -12.54 48.91
N HIS A 428 15.68 -11.87 48.18
CA HIS A 428 17.12 -12.05 48.39
C HIS A 428 17.56 -11.63 49.79
N ALA A 429 17.02 -10.55 50.30
CA ALA A 429 17.30 -10.07 51.68
C ALA A 429 16.73 -11.07 52.73
N GLN A 430 15.74 -11.88 52.40
CA GLN A 430 15.23 -12.94 53.27
C GLN A 430 15.92 -14.30 53.08
N GLY A 431 16.99 -14.34 52.27
CA GLY A 431 17.82 -15.52 52.10
C GLY A 431 17.25 -16.58 51.10
N TYR A 432 16.38 -16.14 50.19
CA TYR A 432 15.93 -16.98 49.07
C TYR A 432 16.92 -16.91 47.91
N GLU A 433 17.21 -18.05 47.29
CA GLU A 433 17.88 -18.06 45.98
C GLU A 433 16.85 -17.75 44.89
N ILE A 434 17.21 -16.81 44.01
CA ILE A 434 16.29 -16.29 43.02
C ILE A 434 16.84 -16.54 41.61
N THR A 435 16.01 -17.20 40.80
CA THR A 435 16.24 -17.28 39.36
C THR A 435 15.31 -16.29 38.65
N VAL A 436 15.89 -15.38 37.83
CA VAL A 436 15.15 -14.38 37.09
C VAL A 436 15.02 -14.83 35.64
N LEU A 437 13.79 -14.84 35.13
CA LEU A 437 13.47 -15.04 33.75
C LEU A 437 12.96 -13.70 33.18
N ASP A 438 13.74 -13.05 32.34
CA ASP A 438 13.34 -11.84 31.63
C ASP A 438 13.54 -11.98 30.13
N HIS A 439 12.66 -11.31 29.38
CA HIS A 439 12.71 -11.31 27.92
C HIS A 439 13.77 -10.30 27.39
N SER A 440 14.18 -9.33 28.19
CA SER A 440 15.10 -8.26 27.79
C SER A 440 16.49 -8.49 28.38
N PRO A 441 17.54 -8.71 27.58
CA PRO A 441 18.91 -8.78 28.05
C PRO A 441 19.44 -7.35 28.25
N SER A 442 19.09 -6.68 29.31
CA SER A 442 19.66 -5.35 29.66
C SER A 442 20.29 -5.35 31.04
#